data_3d57a8beddf21c48041f778997d97c23
#
_entry.id   3d57a8beddf21c48041f778997d97c23
#
_cell.length_a   1.000
_cell.length_b   1.000
_cell.length_c   1.000
_cell.angle_alpha   90.00
_cell.angle_beta   90.00
_cell.angle_gamma   90.00
#
_symmetry.space_group_name_H-M   'P 1'
#
loop_
_entity.id
_entity.type
_entity.pdbx_description
1 polymer ?
#
loop_
_entity_poly.entity_id
_entity_poly.type
_entity_poly.pdbx_seq_one_letter_code
_entity_poly.pdbx_strand_id
1 'polypeptide(L)'
;TKTEGQDGEYIDNIDNVLSTINYQTRQMPTYSQYISNYPKLDYPGYPGYYQQMPASQVYTIVGNPLLQLYLDKGGDKPGRTYRNACTVRWSLAMNRLGILIPNNSESLRGADMNGQSRYYYIRATTANDAMVKIFGEPKHSNVLTGAAANDPKTVMDFLNGKTGIYVIVNADPNKAKYTGHVD
;
A
#
# COMPACT_ATOMS: atom_id res chain seq x y z
N THR A 1 16.83 25.88 -34.87
CA THR A 1 17.26 24.48 -34.66
C THR A 1 17.12 24.18 -33.17
N LYS A 2 16.04 23.51 -32.81
CA LYS A 2 15.87 22.99 -31.46
C LYS A 2 16.83 21.81 -31.28
N THR A 3 17.61 21.82 -30.21
CA THR A 3 18.46 20.71 -29.83
C THR A 3 17.63 19.64 -29.14
N GLU A 4 17.82 18.37 -29.50
CA GLU A 4 17.09 17.20 -28.97
C GLU A 4 17.10 17.07 -27.42
N GLY A 5 18.00 17.77 -26.73
CA GLY A 5 18.07 17.77 -25.26
C GLY A 5 17.01 18.61 -24.55
N GLN A 6 16.35 19.55 -25.25
CA GLN A 6 15.31 20.39 -24.63
C GLN A 6 13.94 19.73 -24.59
N ASP A 7 13.65 18.83 -25.52
CA ASP A 7 12.35 18.15 -25.56
C ASP A 7 12.25 17.03 -24.54
N GLY A 8 13.34 16.34 -24.19
CA GLY A 8 13.39 15.32 -23.14
C GLY A 8 13.23 15.92 -21.73
N GLU A 9 13.91 17.02 -21.45
CA GLU A 9 13.84 17.71 -20.16
C GLU A 9 12.45 18.33 -19.90
N TYR A 10 11.77 18.77 -20.97
CA TYR A 10 10.42 19.31 -20.87
C TYR A 10 9.37 18.23 -20.60
N ILE A 11 9.52 17.04 -21.19
CA ILE A 11 8.62 15.90 -20.98
C ILE A 11 8.79 15.35 -19.55
N ASP A 12 10.02 15.18 -19.08
CA ASP A 12 10.31 14.73 -17.71
C ASP A 12 9.77 15.70 -16.65
N ASN A 13 9.82 17.01 -16.91
CA ASN A 13 9.24 18.02 -16.02
C ASN A 13 7.71 17.99 -16.03
N ILE A 14 7.07 17.76 -17.16
CA ILE A 14 5.61 17.65 -17.26
C ILE A 14 5.12 16.39 -16.54
N ASP A 15 5.77 15.25 -16.75
CA ASP A 15 5.41 14.01 -16.08
C ASP A 15 5.61 14.09 -14.55
N ASN A 16 6.66 14.76 -14.09
CA ASN A 16 6.87 15.07 -12.68
C ASN A 16 5.81 16.04 -12.13
N VAL A 17 5.47 17.09 -12.86
CA VAL A 17 4.42 18.05 -12.46
C VAL A 17 3.06 17.38 -12.47
N LEU A 18 2.73 16.59 -13.50
CA LEU A 18 1.46 15.86 -13.59
C LEU A 18 1.36 14.76 -12.52
N SER A 19 2.46 14.06 -12.21
CA SER A 19 2.49 13.10 -11.11
C SER A 19 2.29 13.80 -9.77
N THR A 20 2.93 14.93 -9.55
CA THR A 20 2.80 15.76 -8.34
C THR A 20 1.37 16.31 -8.19
N ILE A 21 0.79 16.84 -9.26
CA ILE A 21 -0.59 17.36 -9.28
C ILE A 21 -1.60 16.23 -9.05
N ASN A 22 -1.41 15.05 -9.67
CA ASN A 22 -2.27 13.90 -9.44
C ASN A 22 -2.22 13.37 -8.00
N TYR A 23 -1.09 13.50 -7.32
CA TYR A 23 -0.97 13.09 -5.93
C TYR A 23 -1.58 14.10 -4.94
N GLN A 24 -1.54 15.39 -5.22
CA GLN A 24 -1.98 16.44 -4.28
C GLN A 24 -3.49 16.72 -4.29
N THR A 25 -4.26 16.19 -5.24
CA THR A 25 -5.67 16.57 -5.43
C THR A 25 -6.67 15.44 -5.22
N ARG A 26 -6.24 14.23 -4.89
CA ARG A 26 -7.16 13.11 -4.72
C ARG A 26 -7.79 13.09 -3.34
N GLN A 27 -9.11 13.04 -3.32
CA GLN A 27 -9.83 12.74 -2.08
C GLN A 27 -9.57 11.27 -1.69
N MET A 28 -9.43 11.05 -0.39
CA MET A 28 -9.38 9.70 0.14
C MET A 28 -10.66 8.94 -0.24
N PRO A 29 -10.56 7.71 -0.74
CA PRO A 29 -11.75 6.91 -1.04
C PRO A 29 -12.58 6.72 0.25
N THR A 30 -13.89 6.63 0.10
CA THR A 30 -14.74 6.24 1.21
C THR A 30 -14.39 4.83 1.67
N TYR A 31 -14.70 4.48 2.92
CA TYR A 31 -14.50 3.12 3.42
C TYR A 31 -15.18 2.08 2.52
N SER A 32 -16.41 2.34 2.09
CA SER A 32 -17.14 1.44 1.19
C SER A 32 -16.41 1.22 -0.15
N GLN A 33 -15.87 2.28 -0.74
CA GLN A 33 -15.07 2.17 -1.96
C GLN A 33 -13.78 1.38 -1.72
N TYR A 34 -13.07 1.68 -0.63
CA TYR A 34 -11.83 0.98 -0.29
C TYR A 34 -12.07 -0.50 -0.03
N ILE A 35 -13.00 -0.85 0.86
CA ILE A 35 -13.25 -2.24 1.24
C ILE A 35 -13.82 -3.08 0.09
N SER A 36 -14.53 -2.48 -0.87
CA SER A 36 -15.00 -3.17 -2.07
C SER A 36 -13.85 -3.55 -3.02
N ASN A 37 -12.75 -2.84 -2.96
CA ASN A 37 -11.55 -3.07 -3.77
C ASN A 37 -10.43 -3.78 -3.03
N TYR A 38 -10.53 -3.86 -1.69
CA TYR A 38 -9.54 -4.53 -0.85
C TYR A 38 -9.62 -6.06 -1.01
N PRO A 39 -8.47 -6.75 -1.16
CA PRO A 39 -8.45 -8.22 -1.28
C PRO A 39 -8.77 -8.87 0.07
N LYS A 40 -10.00 -9.29 0.23
CA LYS A 40 -10.57 -9.87 1.43
C LYS A 40 -11.37 -11.13 1.10
N LEU A 41 -11.64 -11.91 2.12
CA LEU A 41 -12.56 -13.04 2.08
C LEU A 41 -13.71 -12.78 3.07
N ASP A 42 -14.89 -13.25 2.75
CA ASP A 42 -16.00 -13.22 3.69
C ASP A 42 -15.67 -14.08 4.90
N TYR A 43 -16.05 -13.61 6.08
CA TYR A 43 -15.87 -14.38 7.29
C TYR A 43 -17.02 -15.41 7.40
N PRO A 44 -16.71 -16.73 7.44
CA PRO A 44 -17.73 -17.76 7.44
C PRO A 44 -18.73 -17.60 8.59
N GLY A 45 -20.04 -17.58 8.28
CA GLY A 45 -21.10 -17.47 9.27
C GLY A 45 -21.38 -16.07 9.82
N TYR A 46 -20.65 -15.04 9.36
CA TYR A 46 -20.81 -13.67 9.85
C TYR A 46 -20.93 -12.70 8.65
N PRO A 47 -22.13 -12.51 8.07
CA PRO A 47 -22.33 -11.59 6.96
C PRO A 47 -21.86 -10.17 7.28
N GLY A 48 -21.09 -9.57 6.35
CA GLY A 48 -20.54 -8.22 6.52
C GLY A 48 -19.22 -8.16 7.29
N TYR A 49 -18.76 -9.28 7.85
CA TYR A 49 -17.42 -9.40 8.41
C TYR A 49 -16.45 -10.00 7.39
N TYR A 50 -15.24 -9.51 7.39
CA TYR A 50 -14.22 -9.90 6.43
C TYR A 50 -12.94 -10.31 7.13
N GLN A 51 -12.20 -11.21 6.50
CA GLN A 51 -10.83 -11.53 6.86
C GLN A 51 -9.90 -11.17 5.70
N GLN A 52 -8.66 -10.87 6.02
CA GLN A 52 -7.66 -10.58 5.00
C GLN A 52 -7.44 -11.82 4.12
N MET A 53 -7.39 -11.60 2.81
CA MET A 53 -7.02 -12.66 1.88
C MET A 53 -5.60 -13.15 2.19
N PRO A 54 -5.33 -14.47 2.26
CA PRO A 54 -3.98 -15.02 2.46
C PRO A 54 -2.97 -14.48 1.45
N ALA A 55 -1.70 -14.36 1.88
CA ALA A 55 -0.65 -13.83 1.01
C ALA A 55 -0.53 -14.61 -0.30
N SER A 56 -0.54 -15.95 -0.25
CA SER A 56 -0.50 -16.80 -1.44
C SER A 56 -1.57 -16.46 -2.48
N GLN A 57 -2.79 -16.19 -2.05
CA GLN A 57 -3.87 -15.80 -2.96
C GLN A 57 -3.66 -14.38 -3.52
N VAL A 58 -3.20 -13.44 -2.67
CA VAL A 58 -2.89 -12.07 -3.12
C VAL A 58 -1.80 -12.09 -4.18
N TYR A 59 -0.70 -12.82 -3.95
CA TYR A 59 0.38 -12.91 -4.93
C TYR A 59 -0.06 -13.62 -6.22
N THR A 60 -0.98 -14.59 -6.14
CA THR A 60 -1.59 -15.19 -7.34
C THR A 60 -2.36 -14.16 -8.16
N ILE A 61 -3.11 -13.26 -7.51
CA ILE A 61 -3.84 -12.19 -8.20
C ILE A 61 -2.88 -11.18 -8.86
N VAL A 62 -1.84 -10.75 -8.14
CA VAL A 62 -0.89 -9.77 -8.69
C VAL A 62 0.06 -10.37 -9.73
N GLY A 63 0.13 -11.70 -9.84
CA GLY A 63 0.81 -12.39 -10.92
C GLY A 63 2.32 -12.14 -11.02
N ASN A 64 2.88 -12.60 -12.12
CA ASN A 64 4.31 -12.47 -12.39
C ASN A 64 4.69 -11.04 -12.83
N PRO A 65 5.94 -10.61 -12.50
CA PRO A 65 7.02 -11.34 -11.84
C PRO A 65 6.93 -11.36 -10.30
N LEU A 66 6.01 -10.63 -9.67
CA LEU A 66 5.94 -10.51 -8.21
C LEU A 66 5.55 -11.84 -7.53
N LEU A 67 4.66 -12.63 -8.15
CA LEU A 67 4.34 -13.98 -7.69
C LEU A 67 5.59 -14.88 -7.67
N GLN A 68 6.39 -14.86 -8.73
CA GLN A 68 7.61 -15.68 -8.78
C GLN A 68 8.59 -15.28 -7.68
N LEU A 69 8.77 -13.98 -7.46
CA LEU A 69 9.62 -13.46 -6.38
C LEU A 69 9.14 -13.92 -5.00
N TYR A 70 7.83 -13.90 -4.75
CA TYR A 70 7.25 -14.44 -3.52
C TYR A 70 7.57 -15.93 -3.31
N LEU A 71 7.42 -16.74 -4.35
CA LEU A 71 7.71 -18.19 -4.31
C LEU A 71 9.20 -18.45 -4.06
N ASP A 72 10.08 -17.78 -4.79
CA ASP A 72 11.55 -17.89 -4.67
C ASP A 72 12.05 -17.50 -3.28
N LYS A 73 11.37 -16.55 -2.63
CA LYS A 73 11.68 -16.13 -1.25
C LYS A 73 11.01 -16.97 -0.18
N GLY A 74 10.41 -18.09 -0.54
CA GLY A 74 9.89 -19.11 0.37
C GLY A 74 8.40 -19.02 0.68
N GLY A 75 7.66 -18.17 -0.01
CA GLY A 75 6.20 -18.10 0.08
C GLY A 75 5.70 -17.83 1.50
N ASP A 76 4.69 -18.58 1.93
CA ASP A 76 4.05 -18.46 3.24
C ASP A 76 4.85 -19.06 4.41
N LYS A 77 6.07 -19.55 4.17
CA LYS A 77 6.91 -20.12 5.24
C LYS A 77 7.16 -19.08 6.34
N PRO A 78 7.11 -19.47 7.63
CA PRO A 78 7.38 -18.56 8.74
C PRO A 78 8.72 -17.83 8.62
N GLY A 79 8.75 -16.55 8.97
CA GLY A 79 9.96 -15.72 8.94
C GLY A 79 10.39 -15.25 7.55
N ARG A 80 9.61 -15.48 6.50
CA ARG A 80 9.91 -14.97 5.15
C ARG A 80 9.33 -13.59 4.91
N THR A 81 10.13 -12.75 4.24
CA THR A 81 9.84 -11.32 4.03
C THR A 81 8.51 -11.08 3.31
N TYR A 82 8.20 -11.88 2.30
CA TYR A 82 7.02 -11.69 1.45
C TYR A 82 5.74 -12.34 2.00
N ARG A 83 5.83 -13.10 3.10
CA ARG A 83 4.66 -13.66 3.78
C ARG A 83 3.70 -12.57 4.27
N ASN A 84 4.24 -11.43 4.66
CA ASN A 84 3.43 -10.30 5.10
C ASN A 84 3.02 -9.45 3.90
N ALA A 85 1.85 -9.71 3.35
CA ALA A 85 1.34 -9.07 2.13
C ALA A 85 0.48 -7.83 2.38
N CYS A 86 0.51 -7.21 3.58
CA CYS A 86 -0.34 -6.06 3.91
C CYS A 86 -0.19 -4.93 2.88
N THR A 87 1.03 -4.53 2.58
CA THR A 87 1.30 -3.45 1.62
C THR A 87 0.93 -3.82 0.19
N VAL A 88 1.07 -5.10 -0.17
CA VAL A 88 0.64 -5.58 -1.50
C VAL A 88 -0.89 -5.57 -1.60
N ARG A 89 -1.63 -5.93 -0.53
CA ARG A 89 -3.10 -5.81 -0.48
C ARG A 89 -3.54 -4.36 -0.65
N TRP A 90 -2.90 -3.45 0.09
CA TRP A 90 -3.16 -2.02 -0.02
C TRP A 90 -2.89 -1.53 -1.44
N SER A 91 -1.73 -1.86 -2.03
CA SER A 91 -1.37 -1.46 -3.41
C SER A 91 -2.38 -2.01 -4.43
N LEU A 92 -2.85 -3.25 -4.24
CA LEU A 92 -3.87 -3.85 -5.10
C LEU A 92 -5.19 -3.09 -5.00
N ALA A 93 -5.62 -2.72 -3.78
CA ALA A 93 -6.81 -1.91 -3.58
C ALA A 93 -6.68 -0.53 -4.25
N MET A 94 -5.54 0.15 -4.11
CA MET A 94 -5.27 1.43 -4.76
C MET A 94 -5.33 1.30 -6.28
N ASN A 95 -4.64 0.33 -6.86
CA ASN A 95 -4.67 0.08 -8.31
C ASN A 95 -6.09 -0.17 -8.83
N ARG A 96 -6.91 -0.94 -8.10
CA ARG A 96 -8.33 -1.21 -8.44
C ARG A 96 -9.20 0.04 -8.35
N LEU A 97 -8.89 0.96 -7.43
CA LEU A 97 -9.54 2.27 -7.31
C LEU A 97 -9.10 3.27 -8.40
N GLY A 98 -8.21 2.87 -9.31
CA GLY A 98 -7.65 3.76 -10.33
C GLY A 98 -6.57 4.70 -9.78
N ILE A 99 -6.09 4.47 -8.56
CA ILE A 99 -4.95 5.16 -7.96
C ILE A 99 -3.72 4.30 -8.23
N LEU A 100 -3.16 4.45 -9.41
CA LEU A 100 -2.09 3.57 -9.87
C LEU A 100 -0.80 3.82 -9.10
N ILE A 101 -0.20 2.73 -8.61
CA ILE A 101 1.13 2.77 -8.01
C ILE A 101 2.15 3.02 -9.13
N PRO A 102 3.00 4.04 -9.00
CA PRO A 102 3.97 4.39 -10.04
C PRO A 102 5.09 3.35 -10.15
N ASN A 103 5.68 3.28 -11.34
CA ASN A 103 6.93 2.56 -11.56
C ASN A 103 8.10 3.39 -11.02
N ASN A 104 8.64 3.01 -9.89
CA ASN A 104 9.80 3.67 -9.28
C ASN A 104 10.69 2.63 -8.56
N SER A 105 11.78 3.09 -7.95
CA SER A 105 12.75 2.23 -7.24
C SER A 105 12.17 1.48 -6.04
N GLU A 106 11.03 1.91 -5.51
CA GLU A 106 10.38 1.32 -4.33
C GLU A 106 9.25 0.34 -4.70
N SER A 107 8.85 0.29 -5.98
CA SER A 107 7.75 -0.54 -6.46
C SER A 107 8.25 -1.77 -7.22
N LEU A 108 7.50 -2.85 -7.14
CA LEU A 108 7.76 -4.08 -7.88
C LEU A 108 6.64 -4.33 -8.88
N ARG A 109 7.03 -4.77 -10.08
CA ARG A 109 6.08 -5.09 -11.15
C ARG A 109 5.35 -6.40 -10.85
N GLY A 110 4.07 -6.38 -11.10
CA GLY A 110 3.19 -7.54 -11.22
C GLY A 110 2.25 -7.34 -12.41
N ALA A 111 1.16 -8.09 -12.42
CA ALA A 111 0.06 -7.90 -13.35
C ALA A 111 -1.21 -7.56 -12.56
N ASP A 112 -2.23 -7.04 -13.22
CA ASP A 112 -3.58 -7.00 -12.68
C ASP A 112 -4.39 -8.22 -13.15
N MET A 113 -5.65 -8.30 -12.70
CA MET A 113 -6.56 -9.39 -13.09
C MET A 113 -6.79 -9.50 -14.61
N ASN A 114 -6.49 -8.45 -15.37
CA ASN A 114 -6.65 -8.40 -16.82
C ASN A 114 -5.32 -8.64 -17.56
N GLY A 115 -4.26 -9.02 -16.83
CA GLY A 115 -2.93 -9.23 -17.38
C GLY A 115 -2.15 -7.95 -17.69
N GLN A 116 -2.69 -6.76 -17.38
CA GLN A 116 -1.98 -5.51 -17.55
C GLN A 116 -0.89 -5.35 -16.50
N SER A 117 0.27 -4.82 -16.89
CA SER A 117 1.34 -4.50 -15.95
C SER A 117 0.87 -3.49 -14.91
N ARG A 118 1.12 -3.80 -13.65
CA ARG A 118 0.87 -2.93 -12.50
C ARG A 118 2.07 -2.98 -11.56
N TYR A 119 2.16 -1.96 -10.71
CA TYR A 119 3.23 -1.86 -9.71
C TYR A 119 2.65 -1.95 -8.31
N TYR A 120 3.46 -2.45 -7.38
CA TYR A 120 3.05 -2.76 -6.02
C TYR A 120 4.15 -2.37 -5.06
N TYR A 121 3.82 -1.68 -3.99
CA TYR A 121 4.73 -1.50 -2.87
C TYR A 121 4.70 -2.71 -1.96
N ILE A 122 5.84 -2.98 -1.33
CA ILE A 122 6.01 -4.12 -0.40
C ILE A 122 6.37 -3.69 1.02
N ARG A 123 6.63 -2.40 1.24
CA ARG A 123 7.00 -1.83 2.54
C ARG A 123 5.92 -0.89 3.02
N ALA A 124 5.54 -1.01 4.31
CA ALA A 124 4.54 -0.13 4.92
C ALA A 124 5.01 1.34 4.97
N THR A 125 6.31 1.58 5.14
CA THR A 125 6.89 2.93 5.07
C THR A 125 6.63 3.58 3.71
N THR A 126 6.91 2.86 2.63
CA THR A 126 6.66 3.37 1.26
C THR A 126 5.18 3.61 1.01
N ALA A 127 4.30 2.75 1.51
CA ALA A 127 2.85 2.98 1.42
C ALA A 127 2.40 4.22 2.21
N ASN A 128 2.97 4.43 3.41
CA ASN A 128 2.73 5.65 4.19
C ASN A 128 3.12 6.90 3.41
N ASP A 129 4.33 6.95 2.89
CA ASP A 129 4.84 8.10 2.14
C ASP A 129 4.02 8.36 0.87
N ALA A 130 3.59 7.28 0.21
CA ALA A 130 2.69 7.38 -0.93
C ALA A 130 1.31 7.94 -0.53
N MET A 131 0.72 7.50 0.58
CA MET A 131 -0.56 8.02 1.06
C MET A 131 -0.47 9.51 1.41
N VAL A 132 0.60 9.94 2.06
CA VAL A 132 0.84 11.37 2.35
C VAL A 132 0.92 12.16 1.04
N LYS A 133 1.65 11.67 0.04
CA LYS A 133 1.74 12.34 -1.27
C LYS A 133 0.39 12.36 -2.01
N ILE A 134 -0.39 11.30 -1.94
CA ILE A 134 -1.66 11.15 -2.67
C ILE A 134 -2.80 11.93 -2.00
N PHE A 135 -2.90 11.85 -0.68
CA PHE A 135 -4.06 12.33 0.09
C PHE A 135 -3.74 13.50 1.02
N GLY A 136 -2.47 13.86 1.16
CA GLY A 136 -1.99 14.87 2.11
C GLY A 136 -1.68 14.27 3.50
N GLU A 137 -1.13 15.12 4.35
CA GLU A 137 -0.79 14.75 5.73
C GLU A 137 -2.03 14.40 6.55
N PRO A 138 -1.98 13.35 7.37
CA PRO A 138 -3.08 13.05 8.28
C PRO A 138 -3.23 14.17 9.31
N LYS A 139 -4.46 14.42 9.76
CA LYS A 139 -4.68 15.36 10.88
C LYS A 139 -3.92 14.87 12.10
N HIS A 140 -3.34 15.78 12.87
CA HIS A 140 -2.56 15.46 14.07
C HIS A 140 -3.35 14.58 15.07
N SER A 141 -4.67 14.79 15.18
CA SER A 141 -5.56 13.94 15.99
C SER A 141 -5.68 12.47 15.51
N ASN A 142 -5.14 12.16 14.33
CA ASN A 142 -5.14 10.83 13.74
C ASN A 142 -3.73 10.21 13.71
N VAL A 143 -2.82 10.71 14.54
CA VAL A 143 -1.45 10.20 14.64
C VAL A 143 -1.13 9.88 16.09
N LEU A 144 -0.61 8.67 16.34
CA LEU A 144 0.00 8.28 17.60
C LEU A 144 1.51 8.11 17.42
N THR A 145 2.28 8.61 18.36
CA THR A 145 3.74 8.49 18.35
C THR A 145 4.32 8.15 19.71
N GLY A 146 5.57 7.73 19.73
CA GLY A 146 6.31 7.49 20.99
C GLY A 146 5.69 6.42 21.87
N ALA A 147 5.62 6.67 23.17
CA ALA A 147 5.11 5.72 24.17
C ALA A 147 3.64 5.37 23.93
N ALA A 148 2.81 6.34 23.51
CA ALA A 148 1.39 6.12 23.24
C ALA A 148 1.16 5.12 22.10
N ALA A 149 1.99 5.15 21.07
CA ALA A 149 1.92 4.20 19.94
C ALA A 149 2.43 2.78 20.32
N ASN A 150 3.11 2.64 21.44
CA ASN A 150 3.61 1.36 21.95
C ASN A 150 2.73 0.75 23.05
N ASP A 151 1.71 1.47 23.54
CA ASP A 151 0.77 0.96 24.51
C ASP A 151 -0.47 0.37 23.82
N PRO A 152 -0.70 -0.97 23.89
CA PRO A 152 -1.79 -1.63 23.19
C PRO A 152 -3.17 -1.06 23.55
N LYS A 153 -3.37 -0.69 24.84
CA LYS A 153 -4.66 -0.13 25.28
C LYS A 153 -4.90 1.24 24.64
N THR A 154 -3.91 2.11 24.63
CA THR A 154 -3.98 3.44 23.99
C THR A 154 -4.24 3.31 22.48
N VAL A 155 -3.58 2.36 21.80
CA VAL A 155 -3.81 2.10 20.38
C VAL A 155 -5.23 1.61 20.12
N MET A 156 -5.74 0.69 20.93
CA MET A 156 -7.13 0.19 20.80
C MET A 156 -8.15 1.32 21.04
N ASP A 157 -7.97 2.10 22.08
CA ASP A 157 -8.84 3.25 22.39
C ASP A 157 -8.80 4.30 21.27
N PHE A 158 -7.61 4.54 20.71
CA PHE A 158 -7.42 5.46 19.59
C PHE A 158 -8.12 5.00 18.31
N LEU A 159 -8.12 3.71 18.00
CA LEU A 159 -8.76 3.13 16.81
C LEU A 159 -10.26 2.92 17.00
N ASN A 160 -10.73 2.86 18.24
CA ASN A 160 -12.13 2.57 18.54
C ASN A 160 -13.08 3.58 17.90
N GLY A 161 -14.08 3.08 17.18
CA GLY A 161 -15.06 3.90 16.45
C GLY A 161 -14.54 4.60 15.20
N LYS A 162 -13.27 4.40 14.82
CA LYS A 162 -12.71 4.93 13.59
C LYS A 162 -12.79 3.91 12.46
N THR A 163 -13.04 4.41 11.27
CA THR A 163 -13.08 3.63 10.04
C THR A 163 -12.14 4.28 9.04
N GLY A 164 -11.24 3.52 8.44
CA GLY A 164 -10.28 4.04 7.48
C GLY A 164 -9.09 3.12 7.29
N ILE A 165 -8.10 3.62 6.57
CA ILE A 165 -6.81 2.95 6.41
C ILE A 165 -5.92 3.38 7.56
N TYR A 166 -5.32 2.43 8.26
CA TYR A 166 -4.31 2.73 9.27
C TYR A 166 -2.93 2.22 8.83
N VAL A 167 -1.91 2.93 9.24
CA VAL A 167 -0.52 2.56 8.99
C VAL A 167 0.25 2.55 10.30
N ILE A 168 0.95 1.46 10.54
CA ILE A 168 1.93 1.35 11.60
C ILE A 168 3.31 1.38 10.95
N VAL A 169 4.14 2.34 11.32
CA VAL A 169 5.53 2.43 10.90
C VAL A 169 6.41 2.21 12.12
N ASN A 170 7.31 1.24 12.02
CA ASN A 170 8.27 1.01 13.08
C ASN A 170 9.41 2.04 12.98
N ALA A 171 9.58 2.84 14.02
CA ALA A 171 10.60 3.88 14.10
C ALA A 171 12.03 3.31 14.28
N ASP A 172 12.17 2.06 14.76
CA ASP A 172 13.46 1.40 14.93
C ASP A 172 13.43 -0.01 14.32
N PRO A 173 13.75 -0.14 13.02
CA PRO A 173 13.71 -1.44 12.33
C PRO A 173 14.71 -2.46 12.90
N ASN A 174 15.68 -2.02 13.71
CA ASN A 174 16.64 -2.93 14.34
C ASN A 174 16.08 -3.61 15.59
N LYS A 175 15.04 -3.07 16.18
CA LYS A 175 14.38 -3.61 17.39
C LYS A 175 13.18 -4.48 17.13
N ALA A 176 12.60 -4.43 15.96
CA ALA A 176 11.43 -5.23 15.62
C ALA A 176 11.66 -6.07 14.37
N LYS A 177 11.00 -7.24 14.37
CA LYS A 177 11.07 -8.20 13.24
C LYS A 177 10.24 -7.76 12.02
N TYR A 178 9.62 -6.59 12.05
CA TYR A 178 8.78 -6.04 10.98
C TYR A 178 9.01 -4.54 10.83
N THR A 179 8.87 -4.04 9.62
CA THR A 179 9.07 -2.61 9.30
C THR A 179 7.80 -1.78 9.50
N GLY A 180 6.66 -2.41 9.58
CA GLY A 180 5.36 -1.77 9.75
C GLY A 180 4.21 -2.61 9.22
N HIS A 181 3.01 -2.01 9.25
CA HIS A 181 1.77 -2.61 8.76
C HIS A 181 0.91 -1.54 8.10
N VAL A 182 0.12 -1.91 7.10
CA VAL A 182 -0.91 -1.09 6.48
C VAL A 182 -2.14 -1.95 6.22
N ASP A 183 -3.33 -1.43 6.64
CA ASP A 183 -4.59 -2.16 6.46
C ASP A 183 -5.81 -1.22 6.42
#